data_e8065f289c8619ad2b8053a9b1906f34
#
_entry.id   e8065f289c8619ad2b8053a9b1906f34
#
_cell.length_a   1.000
_cell.length_b   1.000
_cell.length_c   1.000
_cell.angle_alpha   90.00
_cell.angle_beta   90.00
_cell.angle_gamma   90.00
#
_symmetry.space_group_name_H-M   'P 1'
#
loop_
_entity.id
_entity.type
_entity.pdbx_description
1 polymer ?
#
loop_
_entity_poly.entity_id
_entity_poly.type
_entity_poly.pdbx_seq_one_letter_code
_entity_poly.pdbx_strand_id
1 'polypeptide(L)'
;MENKTIRFSKGFIPAAVFSIIVIIFGVTGIFTRGINFGIDFKPGLINEVRISPVAAELTYSGNAKATVSVENDKLQIVVSGTGAENETKSYAYSKYTKLKDIADAVNTDNIVHMDLNSDGNVPSTELFVNSSVSTLLGKVPFNLYTSNEPLTVEDIRSALGNIQGISVKQLGEGANSSFQIRAALSSDNESSQSIQNAITNALGEKFGAEKVAVLKTDFIGSSFSKNLAQKSILLLGLTFLLIWAYAAVRFHWDFALGSIIALVHDTMIMFTFIVWTQMEFSTTVLAAVLTIIGYSINDTVVILDRVRSNLKTVKVKNFKELLDISLTDTLSRSIITTATTLFAVIALFIFTTGSIKDFALALIVGLISGCYSSIFISSGFIAMLRIGWKPEFGIHHSDKTERGVLNYDAGVQV
;
A
#
# COMPACT_ATOMS: atom_id res chain seq x y z
N MET A 1 -27.78 -23.09 26.65
CA MET A 1 -26.34 -23.43 26.70
C MET A 1 -25.66 -22.29 27.45
N GLU A 2 -25.13 -22.53 28.65
CA GLU A 2 -24.28 -21.55 29.34
C GLU A 2 -23.07 -21.30 28.46
N ASN A 3 -22.97 -20.12 27.88
CA ASN A 3 -21.79 -19.72 27.11
C ASN A 3 -20.62 -19.64 28.10
N LYS A 4 -19.69 -20.57 28.01
CA LYS A 4 -18.50 -20.64 28.85
C LYS A 4 -17.66 -19.38 28.64
N THR A 5 -17.63 -18.49 29.64
CA THR A 5 -16.84 -17.24 29.56
C THR A 5 -15.36 -17.57 29.46
N ILE A 6 -14.69 -16.97 28.44
CA ILE A 6 -13.26 -17.10 28.21
C ILE A 6 -12.53 -16.11 29.12
N ARG A 7 -11.48 -16.57 29.83
CA ARG A 7 -10.71 -15.75 30.78
C ARG A 7 -9.55 -15.05 30.07
N PHE A 8 -9.84 -14.01 29.28
CA PHE A 8 -8.84 -13.19 28.59
C PHE A 8 -7.93 -12.43 29.57
N SER A 9 -8.47 -12.06 30.73
CA SER A 9 -7.76 -11.29 31.77
C SER A 9 -6.48 -11.96 32.26
N LYS A 10 -6.36 -13.30 32.17
CA LYS A 10 -5.12 -14.01 32.45
C LYS A 10 -4.01 -13.74 31.43
N GLY A 11 -4.39 -13.36 30.20
CA GLY A 11 -3.49 -13.05 29.11
C GLY A 11 -3.01 -11.59 29.08
N PHE A 12 -3.60 -10.67 29.84
CA PHE A 12 -3.28 -9.23 29.74
C PHE A 12 -1.82 -8.91 30.04
N ILE A 13 -1.27 -9.47 31.15
CA ILE A 13 0.12 -9.22 31.54
C ILE A 13 1.10 -9.89 30.54
N PRO A 14 0.98 -11.19 30.23
CA PRO A 14 1.85 -11.81 29.22
C PRO A 14 1.81 -11.11 27.86
N ALA A 15 0.62 -10.70 27.42
CA ALA A 15 0.44 -9.97 26.17
C ALA A 15 1.14 -8.59 26.21
N ALA A 16 0.98 -7.83 27.29
CA ALA A 16 1.66 -6.54 27.46
C ALA A 16 3.18 -6.69 27.45
N VAL A 17 3.72 -7.69 28.16
CA VAL A 17 5.17 -7.97 28.18
C VAL A 17 5.67 -8.34 26.79
N PHE A 18 4.97 -9.23 26.07
CA PHE A 18 5.31 -9.58 24.70
C PHE A 18 5.32 -8.34 23.79
N SER A 19 4.28 -7.52 23.84
CA SER A 19 4.17 -6.29 23.05
C SER A 19 5.30 -5.31 23.34
N ILE A 20 5.66 -5.11 24.60
CA ILE A 20 6.76 -4.22 24.98
C ILE A 20 8.09 -4.75 24.41
N ILE A 21 8.34 -6.05 24.45
CA ILE A 21 9.55 -6.67 23.88
C ILE A 21 9.58 -6.41 22.36
N VAL A 22 8.47 -6.64 21.64
CA VAL A 22 8.40 -6.42 20.20
C VAL A 22 8.58 -4.93 19.84
N ILE A 23 8.00 -4.03 20.62
CA ILE A 23 8.16 -2.59 20.40
C ILE A 23 9.61 -2.16 20.66
N ILE A 24 10.26 -2.63 21.72
CA ILE A 24 11.69 -2.35 21.99
C ILE A 24 12.55 -2.87 20.85
N PHE A 25 12.27 -4.08 20.36
CA PHE A 25 12.93 -4.65 19.19
C PHE A 25 12.75 -3.77 17.95
N GLY A 26 11.54 -3.23 17.72
CA GLY A 26 11.25 -2.29 16.64
C GLY A 26 12.02 -0.97 16.77
N VAL A 27 11.99 -0.37 17.97
CA VAL A 27 12.73 0.86 18.25
C VAL A 27 14.25 0.65 18.05
N THR A 28 14.79 -0.47 18.52
CA THR A 28 16.20 -0.83 18.26
C THR A 28 16.47 -0.95 16.77
N GLY A 29 15.56 -1.54 16.01
CA GLY A 29 15.65 -1.63 14.56
C GLY A 29 15.70 -0.26 13.87
N ILE A 30 14.90 0.71 14.33
CA ILE A 30 14.91 2.08 13.80
C ILE A 30 16.31 2.73 13.95
N PHE A 31 16.96 2.54 15.11
CA PHE A 31 18.29 3.13 15.35
C PHE A 31 19.42 2.36 14.68
N THR A 32 19.30 1.05 14.47
CA THR A 32 20.38 0.21 13.91
C THR A 32 20.28 0.03 12.40
N ARG A 33 19.08 -0.10 11.85
CA ARG A 33 18.84 -0.32 10.41
C ARG A 33 18.27 0.89 9.70
N GLY A 34 17.63 1.81 10.45
CA GLY A 34 16.88 2.93 9.89
C GLY A 34 15.59 2.50 9.20
N ILE A 35 14.82 3.49 8.78
CA ILE A 35 13.61 3.28 7.95
C ILE A 35 14.03 3.38 6.49
N ASN A 36 13.69 2.40 5.69
CA ASN A 36 13.89 2.43 4.25
C ASN A 36 12.81 3.33 3.60
N PHE A 37 13.08 4.64 3.58
CA PHE A 37 12.17 5.60 2.97
C PHE A 37 12.13 5.44 1.46
N GLY A 38 10.91 5.40 0.90
CA GLY A 38 10.69 5.51 -0.52
C GLY A 38 11.04 6.87 -1.09
N ILE A 39 11.10 6.98 -2.39
CA ILE A 39 11.40 8.25 -3.07
C ILE A 39 10.35 9.32 -2.80
N ASP A 40 9.14 8.95 -2.40
CA ASP A 40 8.12 9.90 -1.96
C ASP A 40 8.64 10.78 -0.82
N PHE A 41 9.50 10.22 0.02
CA PHE A 41 10.09 10.87 1.20
C PHE A 41 11.57 11.21 1.05
N LYS A 42 12.19 10.79 -0.07
CA LYS A 42 13.57 11.15 -0.45
C LYS A 42 13.56 11.67 -1.87
N PRO A 43 14.29 12.76 -2.17
CA PRO A 43 14.40 13.20 -3.55
C PRO A 43 15.06 12.12 -4.40
N GLY A 44 14.54 11.91 -5.58
CA GLY A 44 15.06 10.86 -6.45
C GLY A 44 14.30 10.68 -7.75
N LEU A 45 14.77 9.71 -8.52
CA LEU A 45 14.23 9.31 -9.81
C LEU A 45 13.71 7.87 -9.72
N ILE A 46 12.54 7.61 -10.28
CA ILE A 46 12.06 6.26 -10.61
C ILE A 46 12.05 6.12 -12.11
N ASN A 47 12.78 5.14 -12.61
CA ASN A 47 12.63 4.66 -13.98
C ASN A 47 12.00 3.27 -13.97
N GLU A 48 10.93 3.09 -14.73
CA GLU A 48 10.46 1.78 -15.10
C GLU A 48 11.03 1.45 -16.48
N VAL A 49 11.84 0.41 -16.55
CA VAL A 49 12.51 0.00 -17.77
C VAL A 49 12.19 -1.45 -18.12
N ARG A 50 12.19 -1.73 -19.40
CA ARG A 50 12.15 -3.09 -19.94
C ARG A 50 13.31 -3.25 -20.91
N ILE A 51 13.98 -4.39 -20.85
CA ILE A 51 15.02 -4.75 -21.81
C ILE A 51 14.41 -5.69 -22.82
N SER A 52 14.21 -5.21 -24.03
CA SER A 52 13.47 -5.97 -25.05
C SER A 52 13.99 -5.68 -26.45
N PRO A 53 14.01 -6.66 -27.34
CA PRO A 53 14.42 -6.42 -28.72
C PRO A 53 13.46 -5.48 -29.42
N VAL A 54 13.99 -4.64 -30.29
CA VAL A 54 13.17 -3.82 -31.21
C VAL A 54 12.61 -4.74 -32.28
N ALA A 55 11.31 -4.80 -32.35
CA ALA A 55 10.58 -5.65 -33.30
C ALA A 55 10.37 -4.95 -34.65
N ALA A 56 10.06 -3.65 -34.59
CA ALA A 56 9.89 -2.80 -35.78
C ALA A 56 10.15 -1.33 -35.46
N GLU A 57 10.37 -0.55 -36.48
CA GLU A 57 10.56 0.89 -36.41
C GLU A 57 9.50 1.62 -37.26
N LEU A 58 8.94 2.68 -36.73
CA LEU A 58 7.99 3.53 -37.44
C LEU A 58 8.61 4.89 -37.76
N THR A 59 8.53 5.33 -39.00
CA THR A 59 8.98 6.64 -39.45
C THR A 59 7.88 7.40 -40.16
N TYR A 60 7.84 8.73 -40.01
CA TYR A 60 6.91 9.63 -40.68
C TYR A 60 7.62 10.80 -41.29
N SER A 61 7.47 10.98 -42.57
CA SER A 61 8.11 12.05 -43.35
C SER A 61 7.14 13.15 -43.86
N GLY A 62 5.86 13.05 -43.52
CA GLY A 62 4.86 14.01 -43.92
C GLY A 62 4.92 15.36 -43.18
N ASN A 63 4.16 16.33 -43.65
CA ASN A 63 4.09 17.69 -43.07
C ASN A 63 3.02 17.83 -41.96
N ALA A 64 2.10 16.88 -41.86
CA ALA A 64 1.07 16.84 -40.82
C ALA A 64 1.59 16.26 -39.52
N LYS A 65 0.79 16.32 -38.47
CA LYS A 65 1.09 15.67 -37.19
C LYS A 65 0.64 14.20 -37.23
N ALA A 66 1.55 13.27 -37.20
CA ALA A 66 1.23 11.85 -37.07
C ALA A 66 1.53 11.40 -35.66
N THR A 67 0.62 10.63 -35.04
CA THR A 67 0.80 10.02 -33.72
C THR A 67 0.49 8.53 -33.77
N VAL A 68 1.21 7.75 -32.97
CA VAL A 68 0.98 6.32 -32.82
C VAL A 68 0.61 6.01 -31.37
N SER A 69 -0.33 5.08 -31.20
CA SER A 69 -0.62 4.43 -29.92
C SER A 69 -0.69 2.92 -30.10
N VAL A 70 -0.16 2.18 -29.13
CA VAL A 70 -0.26 0.72 -29.05
C VAL A 70 -1.17 0.41 -27.88
N GLU A 71 -2.31 -0.19 -28.20
CA GLU A 71 -3.32 -0.62 -27.24
C GLU A 71 -3.28 -2.15 -27.09
N ASN A 72 -4.04 -2.70 -26.16
CA ASN A 72 -4.05 -4.16 -25.94
C ASN A 72 -4.60 -4.98 -27.12
N ASP A 73 -5.42 -4.36 -27.97
CA ASP A 73 -6.16 -5.00 -29.06
C ASP A 73 -5.80 -4.48 -30.45
N LYS A 74 -5.05 -3.37 -30.54
CA LYS A 74 -4.74 -2.70 -31.81
C LYS A 74 -3.51 -1.81 -31.75
N LEU A 75 -2.89 -1.57 -32.90
CA LEU A 75 -2.03 -0.44 -33.20
C LEU A 75 -2.90 0.65 -33.88
N GLN A 76 -2.83 1.89 -33.40
CA GLN A 76 -3.57 3.00 -33.99
C GLN A 76 -2.61 4.11 -34.43
N ILE A 77 -2.80 4.62 -35.63
CA ILE A 77 -2.06 5.76 -36.20
C ILE A 77 -3.08 6.83 -36.50
N VAL A 78 -2.85 8.04 -35.98
CA VAL A 78 -3.69 9.21 -36.20
C VAL A 78 -2.88 10.29 -36.88
N VAL A 79 -3.31 10.74 -38.05
CA VAL A 79 -2.74 11.88 -38.78
C VAL A 79 -3.71 13.04 -38.72
N SER A 80 -3.22 14.21 -38.34
CA SER A 80 -4.07 15.41 -38.20
C SER A 80 -3.27 16.68 -38.45
N GLY A 81 -3.96 17.73 -38.88
CA GLY A 81 -3.41 19.09 -39.05
C GLY A 81 -3.24 19.53 -40.48
N THR A 82 -2.56 20.65 -40.66
CA THR A 82 -2.43 21.34 -41.99
C THR A 82 -1.61 20.49 -42.95
N GLY A 83 -2.17 20.15 -44.09
CA GLY A 83 -1.49 19.40 -45.17
C GLY A 83 -1.88 17.94 -45.28
N ALA A 84 -2.81 17.46 -44.47
CA ALA A 84 -3.43 16.14 -44.62
C ALA A 84 -4.89 16.19 -44.16
N GLU A 85 -5.72 15.29 -44.70
CA GLU A 85 -7.03 15.00 -44.13
C GLU A 85 -6.85 14.33 -42.79
N ASN A 86 -7.71 14.66 -41.79
CA ASN A 86 -7.69 14.01 -40.52
C ASN A 86 -8.04 12.52 -40.70
N GLU A 87 -7.09 11.65 -40.53
CA GLU A 87 -7.24 10.23 -40.76
C GLU A 87 -6.84 9.43 -39.53
N THR A 88 -7.63 8.42 -39.21
CA THR A 88 -7.34 7.46 -38.13
C THR A 88 -7.31 6.04 -38.72
N LYS A 89 -6.16 5.39 -38.67
CA LYS A 89 -5.98 4.00 -39.05
C LYS A 89 -5.85 3.13 -37.80
N SER A 90 -6.57 2.05 -37.78
CA SER A 90 -6.56 1.08 -36.67
C SER A 90 -6.27 -0.32 -37.18
N TYR A 91 -5.21 -0.91 -36.71
CA TYR A 91 -4.75 -2.26 -37.07
C TYR A 91 -5.05 -3.21 -35.92
N ALA A 92 -6.26 -3.80 -35.94
CA ALA A 92 -6.72 -4.71 -34.89
C ALA A 92 -5.95 -6.02 -34.91
N TYR A 93 -5.46 -6.46 -33.75
CA TYR A 93 -4.67 -7.72 -33.62
C TYR A 93 -5.49 -8.97 -33.90
N SER A 94 -6.79 -8.90 -33.79
CA SER A 94 -7.70 -9.99 -34.23
C SER A 94 -7.68 -10.25 -35.74
N LYS A 95 -7.38 -9.21 -36.53
CA LYS A 95 -7.25 -9.31 -37.99
C LYS A 95 -5.80 -9.48 -38.44
N TYR A 96 -4.89 -8.75 -37.80
CA TYR A 96 -3.46 -8.75 -38.09
C TYR A 96 -2.76 -9.49 -36.95
N THR A 97 -2.67 -10.81 -37.04
CA THR A 97 -2.22 -11.65 -35.92
C THR A 97 -0.70 -11.63 -35.73
N LYS A 98 0.02 -11.29 -36.80
CA LYS A 98 1.48 -11.21 -36.82
C LYS A 98 1.97 -9.80 -37.10
N LEU A 99 3.16 -9.48 -36.60
CA LEU A 99 3.81 -8.19 -36.83
C LEU A 99 3.98 -7.89 -38.33
N LYS A 100 4.32 -8.90 -39.13
CA LYS A 100 4.42 -8.77 -40.57
C LYS A 100 3.12 -8.32 -41.21
N ASP A 101 1.98 -8.85 -40.78
CA ASP A 101 0.66 -8.49 -41.32
C ASP A 101 0.36 -7.01 -41.05
N ILE A 102 0.78 -6.50 -39.84
CA ILE A 102 0.65 -5.09 -39.51
C ILE A 102 1.58 -4.25 -40.38
N ALA A 103 2.84 -4.64 -40.52
CA ALA A 103 3.81 -3.90 -41.33
C ALA A 103 3.37 -3.79 -42.81
N ASP A 104 2.88 -4.90 -43.38
CA ASP A 104 2.38 -4.90 -44.73
C ASP A 104 1.15 -3.97 -44.88
N ALA A 105 0.25 -3.96 -43.90
CA ALA A 105 -0.92 -3.08 -43.91
C ALA A 105 -0.56 -1.61 -43.75
N VAL A 106 0.33 -1.28 -42.79
CA VAL A 106 0.82 0.09 -42.56
C VAL A 106 1.53 0.61 -43.79
N ASN A 107 2.42 -0.17 -44.40
CA ASN A 107 3.15 0.24 -45.60
C ASN A 107 2.24 0.35 -46.84
N THR A 108 1.18 -0.47 -46.93
CA THR A 108 0.17 -0.36 -48.00
C THR A 108 -0.63 0.93 -47.86
N ASP A 109 -0.96 1.36 -46.66
CA ASP A 109 -1.66 2.63 -46.44
C ASP A 109 -0.78 3.87 -46.75
N ASN A 110 0.54 3.70 -46.83
CA ASN A 110 1.55 4.68 -47.24
C ASN A 110 1.49 6.03 -46.49
N ILE A 111 1.02 6.01 -45.26
CA ILE A 111 0.97 7.16 -44.36
C ILE A 111 2.23 7.24 -43.49
N VAL A 112 2.61 6.11 -42.92
CA VAL A 112 3.78 5.90 -42.07
C VAL A 112 4.55 4.73 -42.65
N HIS A 113 5.87 4.78 -42.58
CA HIS A 113 6.71 3.67 -43.00
C HIS A 113 7.07 2.80 -41.79
N MET A 114 6.92 1.48 -41.92
CA MET A 114 7.23 0.51 -40.89
C MET A 114 8.27 -0.48 -41.39
N ASP A 115 9.46 -0.44 -40.76
CA ASP A 115 10.56 -1.36 -41.02
C ASP A 115 10.58 -2.46 -39.95
N LEU A 116 10.75 -3.72 -40.37
CA LEU A 116 10.84 -4.87 -39.48
C LEU A 116 12.29 -5.14 -39.09
N ASN A 117 12.55 -5.19 -37.77
CA ASN A 117 13.86 -5.59 -37.19
C ASN A 117 13.86 -7.04 -36.71
N SER A 118 12.73 -7.75 -36.88
CA SER A 118 12.55 -9.16 -36.57
C SER A 118 12.06 -9.96 -37.78
N ASP A 119 11.92 -11.28 -37.68
CA ASP A 119 11.40 -12.12 -38.74
C ASP A 119 9.90 -11.88 -39.08
N GLY A 120 9.25 -10.99 -38.36
CA GLY A 120 7.84 -10.62 -38.53
C GLY A 120 6.84 -11.64 -38.02
N ASN A 121 7.27 -12.81 -37.53
CA ASN A 121 6.37 -13.86 -37.02
C ASN A 121 5.91 -13.64 -35.59
N VAL A 122 6.39 -12.59 -34.96
CA VAL A 122 6.00 -12.21 -33.58
C VAL A 122 4.50 -11.93 -33.52
N PRO A 123 3.77 -12.46 -32.53
CA PRO A 123 2.35 -12.16 -32.34
C PRO A 123 2.15 -10.66 -32.10
N SER A 124 1.17 -10.07 -32.78
CA SER A 124 0.88 -8.65 -32.64
C SER A 124 0.47 -8.25 -31.23
N THR A 125 -0.09 -9.17 -30.47
CA THR A 125 -0.48 -8.98 -29.05
C THR A 125 0.71 -8.85 -28.09
N GLU A 126 1.92 -9.17 -28.55
CA GLU A 126 3.16 -9.03 -27.76
C GLU A 126 3.85 -7.66 -27.95
N LEU A 127 3.32 -6.84 -28.87
CA LEU A 127 3.88 -5.52 -29.12
C LEU A 127 3.64 -4.56 -27.96
N PHE A 128 4.63 -3.78 -27.64
CA PHE A 128 4.52 -2.67 -26.72
C PHE A 128 5.43 -1.49 -27.12
N VAL A 129 5.18 -0.34 -26.55
CA VAL A 129 5.97 0.88 -26.74
C VAL A 129 6.47 1.40 -25.40
N ASN A 130 7.46 2.28 -25.45
CA ASN A 130 8.01 2.95 -24.26
C ASN A 130 7.13 4.12 -23.75
N SER A 131 5.89 4.21 -24.18
CA SER A 131 4.95 5.24 -23.75
C SER A 131 3.54 4.67 -23.65
N SER A 132 2.85 5.00 -22.58
CA SER A 132 1.42 4.71 -22.40
C SER A 132 0.50 5.74 -23.09
N VAL A 133 1.08 6.74 -23.72
CA VAL A 133 0.37 7.86 -24.37
C VAL A 133 0.73 7.86 -25.86
N SER A 134 -0.23 8.29 -26.67
CA SER A 134 -0.03 8.53 -28.10
C SER A 134 1.24 9.37 -28.36
N THR A 135 2.19 8.80 -29.07
CA THR A 135 3.51 9.42 -29.32
C THR A 135 3.59 10.02 -30.70
N LEU A 136 4.21 11.19 -30.79
CA LEU A 136 4.41 11.90 -32.09
C LEU A 136 5.47 11.16 -32.90
N LEU A 137 5.11 10.80 -34.13
CA LEU A 137 6.03 10.25 -35.13
C LEU A 137 6.74 11.34 -35.93
N GLY A 138 7.97 11.06 -36.35
CA GLY A 138 8.78 11.94 -37.13
C GLY A 138 9.77 11.17 -38.03
N LYS A 139 10.79 11.85 -38.50
CA LYS A 139 11.87 11.27 -39.30
C LYS A 139 12.82 10.37 -38.45
N VAL A 140 12.83 10.59 -37.13
CA VAL A 140 13.56 9.73 -36.21
C VAL A 140 12.75 8.46 -36.01
N PRO A 141 13.33 7.26 -36.17
CA PRO A 141 12.61 6.02 -35.98
C PRO A 141 12.01 5.92 -34.57
N PHE A 142 10.76 5.49 -34.52
CA PHE A 142 10.06 5.18 -33.27
C PHE A 142 9.98 3.66 -33.10
N ASN A 143 10.56 3.16 -32.03
CA ASN A 143 10.73 1.71 -31.80
C ASN A 143 9.46 1.08 -31.25
N LEU A 144 9.05 -0.03 -31.86
CA LEU A 144 8.10 -0.98 -31.35
C LEU A 144 8.90 -2.18 -30.78
N TYR A 145 8.56 -2.55 -29.56
CA TYR A 145 9.24 -3.63 -28.85
C TYR A 145 8.35 -4.87 -28.79
N THR A 146 8.96 -6.00 -28.52
CA THR A 146 8.26 -7.28 -28.31
C THR A 146 8.64 -7.87 -26.94
N SER A 147 8.01 -9.00 -26.57
CA SER A 147 8.35 -9.74 -25.37
C SER A 147 9.84 -10.05 -25.33
N ASN A 148 10.45 -9.92 -24.14
CA ASN A 148 11.87 -10.14 -23.94
C ASN A 148 12.15 -11.53 -23.34
N GLU A 149 13.42 -11.92 -23.39
CA GLU A 149 13.90 -13.02 -22.56
C GLU A 149 13.79 -12.66 -21.08
N PRO A 150 13.43 -13.61 -20.18
CA PRO A 150 13.32 -13.31 -18.77
C PRO A 150 14.69 -12.96 -18.18
N LEU A 151 14.84 -11.73 -17.72
CA LEU A 151 16.00 -11.23 -16.98
C LEU A 151 15.71 -11.27 -15.49
N THR A 152 16.76 -11.39 -14.69
CA THR A 152 16.67 -11.32 -13.23
C THR A 152 16.97 -9.91 -12.71
N VAL A 153 16.53 -9.63 -11.48
CA VAL A 153 16.89 -8.38 -10.77
C VAL A 153 18.41 -8.22 -10.67
N GLU A 154 19.14 -9.34 -10.53
CA GLU A 154 20.60 -9.32 -10.38
C GLU A 154 21.32 -8.94 -11.68
N ASP A 155 20.75 -9.32 -12.84
CA ASP A 155 21.28 -8.90 -14.14
C ASP A 155 21.21 -7.38 -14.30
N ILE A 156 20.08 -6.80 -13.94
CA ILE A 156 19.89 -5.34 -13.97
C ILE A 156 20.78 -4.67 -12.92
N ARG A 157 20.84 -5.19 -11.69
CA ARG A 157 21.68 -4.64 -10.62
C ARG A 157 23.16 -4.67 -10.99
N SER A 158 23.64 -5.74 -11.62
CA SER A 158 25.02 -5.85 -12.06
C SER A 158 25.37 -4.84 -13.18
N ALA A 159 24.42 -4.49 -14.04
CA ALA A 159 24.61 -3.44 -15.04
C ALA A 159 24.74 -2.05 -14.40
N LEU A 160 24.04 -1.81 -13.30
CA LEU A 160 23.98 -0.53 -12.59
C LEU A 160 25.00 -0.41 -11.45
N GLY A 161 25.87 -1.40 -11.26
CA GLY A 161 26.76 -1.50 -10.10
C GLY A 161 27.69 -0.31 -9.85
N ASN A 162 27.91 0.55 -10.85
CA ASN A 162 28.73 1.76 -10.73
C ASN A 162 27.96 2.98 -10.21
N ILE A 163 26.64 2.88 -10.06
CA ILE A 163 25.80 4.00 -9.62
C ILE A 163 25.37 3.76 -8.17
N GLN A 164 25.76 4.67 -7.27
CA GLN A 164 25.43 4.55 -5.84
C GLN A 164 23.97 4.89 -5.55
N GLY A 165 23.39 4.27 -4.51
CA GLY A 165 22.05 4.59 -4.03
C GLY A 165 20.91 4.07 -4.91
N ILE A 166 21.18 3.07 -5.75
CA ILE A 166 20.19 2.43 -6.62
C ILE A 166 19.51 1.26 -5.92
N SER A 167 18.19 1.19 -6.08
CA SER A 167 17.36 0.02 -5.75
C SER A 167 16.67 -0.48 -7.02
N VAL A 168 16.67 -1.79 -7.23
CA VAL A 168 16.02 -2.44 -8.37
C VAL A 168 14.98 -3.42 -7.86
N LYS A 169 13.75 -3.30 -8.38
CA LYS A 169 12.62 -4.19 -8.09
C LYS A 169 12.00 -4.67 -9.40
N GLN A 170 11.75 -5.97 -9.52
CA GLN A 170 11.03 -6.51 -10.66
C GLN A 170 9.52 -6.26 -10.51
N LEU A 171 8.88 -5.87 -11.60
CA LEU A 171 7.43 -5.73 -11.74
C LEU A 171 6.94 -6.73 -12.77
N GLY A 172 5.91 -7.52 -12.42
CA GLY A 172 5.41 -8.60 -13.27
C GLY A 172 6.30 -9.85 -13.27
N GLU A 173 5.93 -10.80 -14.07
CA GLU A 173 6.61 -12.11 -14.21
C GLU A 173 6.77 -12.49 -15.69
N GLY A 174 7.75 -13.36 -15.96
CA GLY A 174 8.00 -13.91 -17.31
C GLY A 174 8.50 -12.86 -18.31
N ALA A 175 8.18 -13.08 -19.58
CA ALA A 175 8.63 -12.27 -20.71
C ALA A 175 8.11 -10.82 -20.70
N ASN A 176 7.07 -10.52 -19.93
CA ASN A 176 6.50 -9.17 -19.78
C ASN A 176 6.97 -8.45 -18.51
N SER A 177 7.98 -8.98 -17.81
CA SER A 177 8.53 -8.30 -16.65
C SER A 177 9.19 -6.99 -17.00
N SER A 178 8.96 -5.96 -16.18
CA SER A 178 9.70 -4.69 -16.19
C SER A 178 10.50 -4.54 -14.89
N PHE A 179 11.41 -3.58 -14.87
CA PHE A 179 12.26 -3.30 -13.73
C PHE A 179 12.06 -1.86 -13.28
N GLN A 180 11.66 -1.69 -12.04
CA GLN A 180 11.63 -0.39 -11.41
C GLN A 180 13.00 -0.10 -10.79
N ILE A 181 13.68 0.87 -11.35
CA ILE A 181 14.99 1.35 -10.90
C ILE A 181 14.76 2.65 -10.16
N ARG A 182 15.19 2.70 -8.92
CA ARG A 182 15.10 3.89 -8.07
C ARG A 182 16.49 4.38 -7.76
N ALA A 183 16.74 5.64 -8.03
CA ALA A 183 17.98 6.31 -7.72
C ALA A 183 17.72 7.50 -6.79
N ALA A 184 18.32 7.50 -5.60
CA ALA A 184 18.30 8.66 -4.72
C ALA A 184 19.24 9.73 -5.25
N LEU A 185 18.84 11.00 -5.17
CA LEU A 185 19.74 12.14 -5.45
C LEU A 185 20.72 12.27 -4.29
N SER A 186 22.02 12.24 -4.60
CA SER A 186 23.09 12.38 -3.60
C SER A 186 23.32 13.84 -3.19
N SER A 187 22.91 14.80 -4.03
CA SER A 187 23.00 16.22 -3.75
C SER A 187 21.92 17.03 -4.47
N ASP A 188 21.57 18.20 -3.92
CA ASP A 188 20.59 19.13 -4.53
C ASP A 188 21.05 19.66 -5.91
N ASN A 189 22.29 19.46 -6.29
CA ASN A 189 22.89 19.90 -7.56
C ASN A 189 22.92 18.81 -8.65
N GLU A 190 22.59 17.57 -8.34
CA GLU A 190 22.45 16.52 -9.35
C GLU A 190 21.14 16.70 -10.11
N SER A 191 21.24 16.82 -11.43
CA SER A 191 20.02 16.87 -12.25
C SER A 191 19.43 15.47 -12.43
N SER A 192 18.12 15.35 -12.34
CA SER A 192 17.39 14.11 -12.65
C SER A 192 17.77 13.55 -14.02
N GLN A 193 18.04 14.44 -14.99
CA GLN A 193 18.44 14.06 -16.34
C GLN A 193 19.80 13.39 -16.38
N SER A 194 20.77 13.81 -15.56
CA SER A 194 22.11 13.19 -15.50
C SER A 194 22.02 11.77 -14.96
N ILE A 195 21.21 11.54 -13.93
CA ILE A 195 21.00 10.20 -13.36
C ILE A 195 20.23 9.30 -14.34
N GLN A 196 19.20 9.84 -14.99
CA GLN A 196 18.47 9.09 -16.02
C GLN A 196 19.39 8.65 -17.15
N ASN A 197 20.22 9.56 -17.65
CA ASN A 197 21.19 9.24 -18.69
C ASN A 197 22.22 8.22 -18.21
N ALA A 198 22.71 8.33 -16.97
CA ALA A 198 23.64 7.35 -16.41
C ALA A 198 23.00 5.94 -16.33
N ILE A 199 21.74 5.84 -15.89
CA ILE A 199 21.01 4.58 -15.86
C ILE A 199 20.82 4.01 -17.26
N THR A 200 20.35 4.82 -18.21
CA THR A 200 20.09 4.37 -19.59
C THR A 200 21.37 3.96 -20.28
N ASN A 201 22.46 4.70 -20.10
CA ASN A 201 23.77 4.37 -20.68
C ASN A 201 24.32 3.06 -20.08
N ALA A 202 24.29 2.91 -18.76
CA ALA A 202 24.78 1.69 -18.10
C ALA A 202 24.01 0.43 -18.54
N LEU A 203 22.69 0.54 -18.69
CA LEU A 203 21.88 -0.54 -19.24
C LEU A 203 22.18 -0.77 -20.73
N GLY A 204 22.35 0.31 -21.50
CA GLY A 204 22.66 0.27 -22.92
C GLY A 204 24.02 -0.37 -23.22
N GLU A 205 25.04 -0.10 -22.39
CA GLU A 205 26.38 -0.71 -22.51
C GLU A 205 26.32 -2.24 -22.32
N LYS A 206 25.46 -2.73 -21.42
CA LYS A 206 25.38 -4.16 -21.13
C LYS A 206 24.42 -4.93 -22.05
N PHE A 207 23.28 -4.34 -22.38
CA PHE A 207 22.20 -5.04 -23.09
C PHE A 207 21.98 -4.57 -24.53
N GLY A 208 22.59 -3.46 -24.93
CA GLY A 208 22.35 -2.76 -26.20
C GLY A 208 21.42 -1.56 -25.98
N ALA A 209 21.84 -0.37 -26.45
CA ALA A 209 21.11 0.87 -26.23
C ALA A 209 19.70 0.85 -26.84
N GLU A 210 19.57 0.19 -27.99
CA GLU A 210 18.31 0.02 -28.73
C GLU A 210 17.30 -0.87 -28.00
N LYS A 211 17.75 -1.76 -27.11
CA LYS A 211 16.91 -2.70 -26.35
C LYS A 211 16.35 -2.11 -25.04
N VAL A 212 16.85 -0.95 -24.63
CA VAL A 212 16.43 -0.32 -23.38
C VAL A 212 15.17 0.51 -23.59
N ALA A 213 14.01 -0.06 -23.28
CA ALA A 213 12.74 0.65 -23.31
C ALA A 213 12.44 1.27 -21.94
N VAL A 214 12.45 2.60 -21.85
CA VAL A 214 12.04 3.35 -20.66
C VAL A 214 10.54 3.55 -20.74
N LEU A 215 9.76 2.80 -19.93
CA LEU A 215 8.29 2.82 -19.94
C LEU A 215 7.74 4.03 -19.19
N LYS A 216 8.41 4.40 -18.08
CA LYS A 216 7.98 5.48 -17.21
C LYS A 216 9.16 6.11 -16.48
N THR A 217 9.10 7.42 -16.31
CA THR A 217 10.05 8.19 -15.50
C THR A 217 9.27 9.10 -14.56
N ASP A 218 9.43 8.92 -13.26
CA ASP A 218 8.89 9.80 -12.23
C ASP A 218 10.06 10.46 -11.49
N PHE A 219 9.96 11.76 -11.27
CA PHE A 219 10.93 12.53 -10.52
C PHE A 219 10.29 13.23 -9.33
N ILE A 220 10.92 13.11 -8.17
CA ILE A 220 10.50 13.78 -6.94
C ILE A 220 11.63 14.66 -6.42
N GLY A 221 11.39 15.98 -6.45
CA GLY A 221 12.34 16.97 -5.96
C GLY A 221 12.41 17.04 -4.43
N SER A 222 13.53 17.57 -3.90
CA SER A 222 13.81 17.66 -2.46
C SER A 222 12.76 18.48 -1.68
N SER A 223 12.30 19.59 -2.23
CA SER A 223 11.25 20.42 -1.61
C SER A 223 9.92 19.67 -1.46
N PHE A 224 9.55 18.87 -2.48
CA PHE A 224 8.33 18.07 -2.45
C PHE A 224 8.43 16.97 -1.39
N SER A 225 9.51 16.20 -1.39
CA SER A 225 9.74 15.12 -0.43
C SER A 225 9.72 15.61 1.02
N LYS A 226 10.40 16.74 1.29
CA LYS A 226 10.42 17.35 2.63
C LYS A 226 9.03 17.80 3.08
N ASN A 227 8.30 18.48 2.21
CA ASN A 227 6.93 18.91 2.48
C ASN A 227 6.00 17.71 2.73
N LEU A 228 6.16 16.65 1.94
CA LEU A 228 5.36 15.43 2.08
C LEU A 228 5.64 14.72 3.39
N ALA A 229 6.92 14.59 3.79
CA ALA A 229 7.30 14.00 5.08
C ALA A 229 6.69 14.80 6.27
N GLN A 230 6.78 16.12 6.24
CA GLN A 230 6.19 16.98 7.28
C GLN A 230 4.66 16.84 7.34
N LYS A 231 3.99 16.85 6.19
CA LYS A 231 2.53 16.65 6.10
C LYS A 231 2.12 15.27 6.58
N SER A 232 2.91 14.24 6.32
CA SER A 232 2.64 12.86 6.76
C SER A 232 2.68 12.73 8.28
N ILE A 233 3.67 13.35 8.94
CA ILE A 233 3.74 13.40 10.40
C ILE A 233 2.55 14.17 10.98
N LEU A 234 2.22 15.32 10.37
CA LEU A 234 1.06 16.13 10.77
C LEU A 234 -0.25 15.34 10.63
N LEU A 235 -0.45 14.64 9.51
CA LEU A 235 -1.64 13.80 9.27
C LEU A 235 -1.75 12.69 10.30
N LEU A 236 -0.65 12.00 10.61
CA LEU A 236 -0.64 10.94 11.61
C LEU A 236 -1.01 11.52 13.00
N GLY A 237 -0.40 12.62 13.41
CA GLY A 237 -0.70 13.30 14.67
C GLY A 237 -2.15 13.78 14.74
N LEU A 238 -2.66 14.39 13.66
CA LEU A 238 -4.04 14.84 13.57
C LEU A 238 -5.03 13.66 13.65
N THR A 239 -4.72 12.54 13.01
CA THR A 239 -5.55 11.33 13.09
C THR A 239 -5.66 10.83 14.52
N PHE A 240 -4.55 10.72 15.25
CA PHE A 240 -4.58 10.34 16.66
C PHE A 240 -5.37 11.33 17.51
N LEU A 241 -5.19 12.64 17.28
CA LEU A 241 -5.91 13.68 18.02
C LEU A 241 -7.42 13.62 17.80
N LEU A 242 -7.85 13.46 16.54
CA LEU A 242 -9.28 13.39 16.20
C LEU A 242 -9.93 12.12 16.76
N ILE A 243 -9.25 10.99 16.70
CA ILE A 243 -9.74 9.73 17.27
C ILE A 243 -9.81 9.84 18.80
N TRP A 244 -8.79 10.44 19.43
CA TRP A 244 -8.80 10.67 20.87
C TRP A 244 -9.97 11.57 21.28
N ALA A 245 -10.17 12.69 20.57
CA ALA A 245 -11.28 13.60 20.82
C ALA A 245 -12.65 12.89 20.66
N TYR A 246 -12.82 12.10 19.60
CA TYR A 246 -14.01 11.28 19.43
C TYR A 246 -14.20 10.29 20.59
N ALA A 247 -13.18 9.55 20.96
CA ALA A 247 -13.24 8.58 22.06
C ALA A 247 -13.50 9.25 23.41
N ALA A 248 -12.93 10.43 23.68
CA ALA A 248 -13.13 11.19 24.90
C ALA A 248 -14.56 11.73 25.05
N VAL A 249 -15.20 12.12 23.93
CA VAL A 249 -16.61 12.55 23.91
C VAL A 249 -17.56 11.35 24.04
N ARG A 250 -17.20 10.22 23.41
CA ARG A 250 -18.08 9.02 23.34
C ARG A 250 -18.02 8.14 24.59
N PHE A 251 -16.84 8.08 25.23
CA PHE A 251 -16.56 7.19 26.36
C PHE A 251 -15.97 7.97 27.56
N HIS A 252 -15.87 7.28 28.68
CA HIS A 252 -15.15 7.78 29.85
C HIS A 252 -13.63 7.87 29.53
N TRP A 253 -12.92 8.78 30.19
CA TRP A 253 -11.52 9.12 29.90
C TRP A 253 -10.55 7.92 29.89
N ASP A 254 -10.75 6.93 30.78
CA ASP A 254 -9.93 5.72 30.86
C ASP A 254 -10.11 4.80 29.66
N PHE A 255 -11.33 4.71 29.11
CA PHE A 255 -11.62 4.00 27.87
C PHE A 255 -10.99 4.70 26.66
N ALA A 256 -11.08 6.03 26.64
CA ALA A 256 -10.42 6.83 25.59
C ALA A 256 -8.90 6.65 25.62
N LEU A 257 -8.27 6.65 26.78
CA LEU A 257 -6.83 6.37 26.92
C LEU A 257 -6.49 4.93 26.48
N GLY A 258 -7.28 3.94 26.90
CA GLY A 258 -7.08 2.56 26.49
C GLY A 258 -7.13 2.37 24.98
N SER A 259 -8.04 3.09 24.31
CA SER A 259 -8.13 3.08 22.84
C SER A 259 -6.88 3.66 22.16
N ILE A 260 -6.40 4.81 22.65
CA ILE A 260 -5.19 5.45 22.08
C ILE A 260 -3.95 4.60 22.28
N ILE A 261 -3.79 3.98 23.43
CA ILE A 261 -2.66 3.09 23.72
C ILE A 261 -2.66 1.89 22.74
N ALA A 262 -3.83 1.30 22.46
CA ALA A 262 -3.94 0.25 21.45
C ALA A 262 -3.55 0.73 20.06
N LEU A 263 -3.98 1.91 19.63
CA LEU A 263 -3.62 2.48 18.33
C LEU A 263 -2.13 2.81 18.21
N VAL A 264 -1.52 3.36 19.25
CA VAL A 264 -0.07 3.59 19.32
C VAL A 264 0.68 2.27 19.24
N HIS A 265 0.23 1.26 19.98
CA HIS A 265 0.78 -0.10 19.91
C HIS A 265 0.74 -0.64 18.48
N ASP A 266 -0.41 -0.59 17.80
CA ASP A 266 -0.57 -1.11 16.44
C ASP A 266 0.34 -0.40 15.45
N THR A 267 0.43 0.91 15.56
CA THR A 267 1.35 1.70 14.76
C THR A 267 2.80 1.29 14.99
N MET A 268 3.21 1.08 16.24
CA MET A 268 4.56 0.64 16.58
C MET A 268 4.86 -0.77 16.08
N ILE A 269 3.91 -1.69 16.13
CA ILE A 269 4.05 -3.04 15.55
C ILE A 269 4.24 -2.97 14.04
N MET A 270 3.46 -2.13 13.36
CA MET A 270 3.61 -1.91 11.91
C MET A 270 4.99 -1.33 11.58
N PHE A 271 5.46 -0.32 12.31
CA PHE A 271 6.81 0.22 12.12
C PHE A 271 7.90 -0.82 12.43
N THR A 272 7.72 -1.65 13.46
CA THR A 272 8.63 -2.76 13.74
C THR A 272 8.74 -3.68 12.53
N PHE A 273 7.61 -4.09 11.95
CA PHE A 273 7.59 -4.93 10.77
C PHE A 273 8.27 -4.26 9.58
N ILE A 274 7.94 -3.00 9.27
CA ILE A 274 8.51 -2.22 8.16
C ILE A 274 10.03 -2.13 8.26
N VAL A 275 10.54 -1.81 9.47
CA VAL A 275 11.99 -1.64 9.71
C VAL A 275 12.75 -2.96 9.58
N TRP A 276 12.24 -4.05 10.14
CA TRP A 276 12.95 -5.32 10.12
C TRP A 276 12.88 -6.04 8.78
N THR A 277 11.81 -5.90 8.03
CA THR A 277 11.70 -6.41 6.66
C THR A 277 12.38 -5.51 5.64
N GLN A 278 12.79 -4.29 6.03
CA GLN A 278 13.27 -3.24 5.13
C GLN A 278 12.28 -2.93 3.99
N MET A 279 10.99 -3.17 4.26
CA MET A 279 9.92 -2.80 3.34
C MET A 279 9.99 -1.29 3.09
N GLU A 280 9.82 -0.89 1.86
CA GLU A 280 9.89 0.52 1.49
C GLU A 280 8.72 1.31 2.07
N PHE A 281 9.03 2.28 2.93
CA PHE A 281 8.05 3.20 3.49
C PHE A 281 7.70 4.28 2.45
N SER A 282 6.66 4.02 1.68
CA SER A 282 6.09 4.91 0.65
C SER A 282 4.80 5.59 1.17
N THR A 283 4.28 6.54 0.39
CA THR A 283 2.94 7.12 0.64
C THR A 283 1.83 6.08 0.67
N THR A 284 1.98 5.02 -0.11
CA THR A 284 1.03 3.89 -0.12
C THR A 284 1.07 3.12 1.20
N VAL A 285 2.26 2.88 1.76
CA VAL A 285 2.41 2.24 3.08
C VAL A 285 1.92 3.16 4.20
N LEU A 286 2.17 4.47 4.10
CA LEU A 286 1.58 5.45 5.02
C LEU A 286 0.05 5.40 5.00
N ALA A 287 -0.57 5.30 3.81
CA ALA A 287 -2.01 5.13 3.68
C ALA A 287 -2.50 3.83 4.35
N ALA A 288 -1.73 2.73 4.27
CA ALA A 288 -2.03 1.51 5.03
C ALA A 288 -2.01 1.75 6.53
N VAL A 289 -1.01 2.45 7.07
CA VAL A 289 -0.94 2.80 8.51
C VAL A 289 -2.16 3.60 8.94
N LEU A 290 -2.53 4.65 8.20
CA LEU A 290 -3.72 5.45 8.50
C LEU A 290 -5.03 4.63 8.41
N THR A 291 -5.12 3.73 7.45
CA THR A 291 -6.28 2.83 7.29
C THR A 291 -6.41 1.89 8.49
N ILE A 292 -5.31 1.31 8.96
CA ILE A 292 -5.31 0.41 10.12
C ILE A 292 -5.68 1.15 11.40
N ILE A 293 -5.22 2.39 11.59
CA ILE A 293 -5.63 3.20 12.73
C ILE A 293 -7.16 3.34 12.76
N GLY A 294 -7.79 3.63 11.61
CA GLY A 294 -9.25 3.70 11.48
C GLY A 294 -9.96 2.36 11.66
N TYR A 295 -9.34 1.26 11.22
CA TYR A 295 -9.92 -0.07 11.35
C TYR A 295 -9.82 -0.61 12.79
N SER A 296 -8.65 -0.46 13.43
CA SER A 296 -8.39 -0.93 14.80
C SER A 296 -9.30 -0.24 15.83
N ILE A 297 -9.55 1.08 15.66
CA ILE A 297 -10.46 1.78 16.58
C ILE A 297 -11.89 1.22 16.53
N ASN A 298 -12.35 0.76 15.37
CA ASN A 298 -13.69 0.19 15.23
C ASN A 298 -13.89 -1.04 16.14
N ASP A 299 -12.94 -1.96 16.16
CA ASP A 299 -12.98 -3.14 17.04
C ASP A 299 -12.91 -2.75 18.52
N THR A 300 -12.00 -1.82 18.85
CA THR A 300 -11.87 -1.32 20.22
C THR A 300 -13.17 -0.66 20.70
N VAL A 301 -13.80 0.18 19.88
CA VAL A 301 -15.08 0.84 20.21
C VAL A 301 -16.20 -0.19 20.46
N VAL A 302 -16.29 -1.25 19.67
CA VAL A 302 -17.29 -2.33 19.86
C VAL A 302 -17.10 -3.02 21.20
N ILE A 303 -15.86 -3.34 21.58
CA ILE A 303 -15.56 -3.94 22.87
C ILE A 303 -15.92 -2.99 24.02
N LEU A 304 -15.52 -1.72 23.92
CA LEU A 304 -15.75 -0.73 24.96
C LEU A 304 -17.23 -0.38 25.14
N ASP A 305 -18.00 -0.35 24.04
CA ASP A 305 -19.46 -0.17 24.11
C ASP A 305 -20.13 -1.36 24.79
N ARG A 306 -19.67 -2.58 24.53
CA ARG A 306 -20.12 -3.78 25.24
C ARG A 306 -19.77 -3.74 26.71
N VAL A 307 -18.54 -3.35 27.07
CA VAL A 307 -18.11 -3.16 28.45
C VAL A 307 -19.00 -2.14 29.16
N ARG A 308 -19.28 -1.00 28.51
CA ARG A 308 -20.18 0.06 29.03
C ARG A 308 -21.61 -0.46 29.26
N SER A 309 -22.13 -1.27 28.35
CA SER A 309 -23.44 -1.89 28.49
C SER A 309 -23.46 -2.88 29.66
N ASN A 310 -22.45 -3.74 29.75
CA ASN A 310 -22.34 -4.76 30.80
C ASN A 310 -22.10 -4.15 32.20
N LEU A 311 -21.48 -2.97 32.30
CA LEU A 311 -21.36 -2.22 33.56
C LEU A 311 -22.72 -1.92 34.21
N LYS A 312 -23.78 -1.77 33.39
CA LYS A 312 -25.13 -1.43 33.86
C LYS A 312 -25.99 -2.68 34.17
N THR A 313 -25.68 -3.80 33.55
CA THR A 313 -26.58 -4.97 33.53
C THR A 313 -26.02 -6.21 34.20
N VAL A 314 -24.69 -6.38 34.22
CA VAL A 314 -24.05 -7.62 34.66
C VAL A 314 -23.52 -7.48 36.09
N LYS A 315 -23.91 -8.41 36.95
CA LYS A 315 -23.45 -8.48 38.35
C LYS A 315 -22.16 -9.31 38.42
N VAL A 316 -21.02 -8.66 38.66
CA VAL A 316 -19.69 -9.30 38.74
C VAL A 316 -18.96 -8.87 40.01
N LYS A 317 -17.97 -9.66 40.41
CA LYS A 317 -17.17 -9.38 41.62
C LYS A 317 -16.09 -8.33 41.41
N ASN A 318 -15.53 -8.26 40.20
CA ASN A 318 -14.45 -7.35 39.87
C ASN A 318 -14.49 -6.97 38.38
N PHE A 319 -13.76 -5.92 38.02
CA PHE A 319 -13.75 -5.37 36.67
C PHE A 319 -13.15 -6.35 35.64
N LYS A 320 -12.20 -7.21 36.00
CA LYS A 320 -11.62 -8.20 35.09
C LYS A 320 -12.65 -9.24 34.63
N GLU A 321 -13.54 -9.66 35.54
CA GLU A 321 -14.62 -10.58 35.21
C GLU A 321 -15.62 -9.94 34.21
N LEU A 322 -15.92 -8.66 34.40
CA LEU A 322 -16.73 -7.88 33.46
C LEU A 322 -16.09 -7.83 32.07
N LEU A 323 -14.78 -7.57 32.01
CA LEU A 323 -14.05 -7.58 30.74
C LEU A 323 -14.06 -8.96 30.08
N ASP A 324 -13.85 -10.04 30.84
CA ASP A 324 -13.87 -11.41 30.31
C ASP A 324 -15.22 -11.74 29.65
N ILE A 325 -16.33 -11.34 30.28
CA ILE A 325 -17.69 -11.49 29.72
C ILE A 325 -17.83 -10.63 28.46
N SER A 326 -17.50 -9.36 28.52
CA SER A 326 -17.67 -8.43 27.41
C SER A 326 -16.84 -8.81 26.18
N LEU A 327 -15.61 -9.26 26.39
CA LEU A 327 -14.72 -9.76 25.34
C LEU A 327 -15.26 -11.06 24.73
N THR A 328 -15.79 -11.98 25.57
CA THR A 328 -16.41 -13.22 25.08
C THR A 328 -17.61 -12.92 24.20
N ASP A 329 -18.46 -11.95 24.59
CA ASP A 329 -19.66 -11.55 23.85
C ASP A 329 -19.32 -10.92 22.47
N THR A 330 -18.21 -10.21 22.37
CA THR A 330 -17.82 -9.49 21.15
C THR A 330 -16.84 -10.28 20.27
N LEU A 331 -16.23 -11.33 20.78
CA LEU A 331 -15.17 -12.09 20.13
C LEU A 331 -15.53 -12.57 18.71
N SER A 332 -16.70 -13.19 18.58
CA SER A 332 -17.18 -13.71 17.29
C SER A 332 -17.27 -12.62 16.24
N ARG A 333 -17.76 -11.44 16.62
CA ARG A 333 -17.86 -10.28 15.72
C ARG A 333 -16.47 -9.80 15.31
N SER A 334 -15.55 -9.57 16.26
CA SER A 334 -14.20 -9.09 15.96
C SER A 334 -13.42 -10.08 15.08
N ILE A 335 -13.54 -11.39 15.33
CA ILE A 335 -12.89 -12.39 14.49
C ILE A 335 -13.48 -12.41 13.08
N ILE A 336 -14.80 -12.40 12.93
CA ILE A 336 -15.45 -12.47 11.62
C ILE A 336 -15.13 -11.21 10.80
N THR A 337 -15.21 -10.02 11.38
CA THR A 337 -14.90 -8.77 10.68
C THR A 337 -13.44 -8.70 10.25
N THR A 338 -12.50 -9.08 11.12
CA THR A 338 -11.09 -9.12 10.79
C THR A 338 -10.79 -10.19 9.74
N ALA A 339 -11.34 -11.39 9.86
CA ALA A 339 -11.12 -12.48 8.92
C ALA A 339 -11.65 -12.15 7.52
N THR A 340 -12.85 -11.57 7.40
CA THR A 340 -13.43 -11.20 6.09
C THR A 340 -12.60 -10.12 5.39
N THR A 341 -12.12 -9.12 6.12
CA THR A 341 -11.21 -8.11 5.58
C THR A 341 -9.86 -8.71 5.21
N LEU A 342 -9.32 -9.58 6.07
CA LEU A 342 -8.06 -10.26 5.84
C LEU A 342 -8.08 -11.11 4.56
N PHE A 343 -9.18 -11.81 4.26
CA PHE A 343 -9.33 -12.57 3.02
C PHE A 343 -9.23 -11.66 1.78
N ALA A 344 -9.88 -10.51 1.79
CA ALA A 344 -9.81 -9.55 0.69
C ALA A 344 -8.38 -8.99 0.51
N VAL A 345 -7.72 -8.68 1.62
CA VAL A 345 -6.34 -8.13 1.60
C VAL A 345 -5.31 -9.20 1.21
N ILE A 346 -5.50 -10.46 1.62
CA ILE A 346 -4.65 -11.58 1.17
C ILE A 346 -4.81 -11.80 -0.33
N ALA A 347 -6.03 -11.75 -0.86
CA ALA A 347 -6.24 -11.82 -2.31
C ALA A 347 -5.50 -10.68 -3.03
N LEU A 348 -5.60 -9.44 -2.50
CA LEU A 348 -4.85 -8.31 -3.02
C LEU A 348 -3.34 -8.57 -3.00
N PHE A 349 -2.80 -9.12 -1.90
CA PHE A 349 -1.38 -9.45 -1.76
C PHE A 349 -0.90 -10.50 -2.78
N ILE A 350 -1.73 -11.50 -3.08
CA ILE A 350 -1.38 -12.59 -4.00
C ILE A 350 -1.42 -12.11 -5.46
N PHE A 351 -2.46 -11.34 -5.84
CA PHE A 351 -2.71 -10.99 -7.24
C PHE A 351 -2.11 -9.65 -7.68
N THR A 352 -1.43 -8.91 -6.79
CA THR A 352 -0.82 -7.63 -7.17
C THR A 352 0.70 -7.63 -6.96
N THR A 353 1.35 -6.64 -7.57
CA THR A 353 2.79 -6.42 -7.50
C THR A 353 3.11 -4.97 -7.11
N GLY A 354 4.38 -4.67 -6.83
CA GLY A 354 4.84 -3.31 -6.56
C GLY A 354 4.26 -2.71 -5.27
N SER A 355 3.93 -1.43 -5.29
CA SER A 355 3.48 -0.67 -4.11
C SER A 355 2.15 -1.17 -3.55
N ILE A 356 1.26 -1.75 -4.39
CA ILE A 356 -0.02 -2.29 -3.93
C ILE A 356 0.20 -3.57 -3.11
N LYS A 357 1.19 -4.40 -3.48
CA LYS A 357 1.57 -5.58 -2.70
C LYS A 357 2.13 -5.18 -1.33
N ASP A 358 2.98 -4.15 -1.29
CA ASP A 358 3.53 -3.61 -0.04
C ASP A 358 2.41 -3.03 0.86
N PHE A 359 1.44 -2.32 0.27
CA PHE A 359 0.24 -1.85 0.95
C PHE A 359 -0.57 -3.01 1.57
N ALA A 360 -0.84 -4.05 0.78
CA ALA A 360 -1.58 -5.20 1.26
C ALA A 360 -0.85 -5.93 2.38
N LEU A 361 0.47 -6.09 2.28
CA LEU A 361 1.28 -6.71 3.33
C LEU A 361 1.25 -5.91 4.64
N ALA A 362 1.38 -4.58 4.55
CA ALA A 362 1.24 -3.71 5.70
C ALA A 362 -0.15 -3.81 6.36
N LEU A 363 -1.22 -3.86 5.54
CA LEU A 363 -2.59 -4.06 6.04
C LEU A 363 -2.76 -5.42 6.75
N ILE A 364 -2.19 -6.52 6.23
CA ILE A 364 -2.25 -7.84 6.87
C ILE A 364 -1.67 -7.77 8.28
N VAL A 365 -0.47 -7.21 8.41
CA VAL A 365 0.19 -7.07 9.72
C VAL A 365 -0.64 -6.19 10.66
N GLY A 366 -1.12 -5.06 10.15
CA GLY A 366 -1.93 -4.13 10.94
C GLY A 366 -3.27 -4.71 11.39
N LEU A 367 -3.98 -5.46 10.54
CA LEU A 367 -5.24 -6.13 10.89
C LEU A 367 -5.05 -7.16 12.01
N ILE A 368 -4.00 -7.97 11.92
CA ILE A 368 -3.68 -8.96 12.96
C ILE A 368 -3.32 -8.25 14.27
N SER A 369 -2.48 -7.20 14.22
CA SER A 369 -2.13 -6.40 15.38
C SER A 369 -3.36 -5.73 16.01
N GLY A 370 -4.26 -5.13 15.21
CA GLY A 370 -5.45 -4.43 15.69
C GLY A 370 -6.44 -5.34 16.41
N CYS A 371 -6.66 -6.55 15.88
CA CYS A 371 -7.48 -7.55 16.57
C CYS A 371 -6.87 -7.97 17.91
N TYR A 372 -5.55 -8.18 17.94
CA TYR A 372 -4.84 -8.51 19.16
C TYR A 372 -4.86 -7.38 20.19
N SER A 373 -4.57 -6.14 19.77
CA SER A 373 -4.44 -4.98 20.65
C SER A 373 -5.76 -4.59 21.29
N SER A 374 -6.87 -4.67 20.55
CA SER A 374 -8.22 -4.39 21.08
C SER A 374 -8.59 -5.32 22.23
N ILE A 375 -8.25 -6.61 22.10
CA ILE A 375 -8.56 -7.62 23.12
C ILE A 375 -7.61 -7.52 24.32
N PHE A 376 -6.29 -7.44 24.10
CA PHE A 376 -5.31 -7.58 25.16
C PHE A 376 -4.72 -6.27 25.65
N ILE A 377 -4.41 -5.33 24.78
CA ILE A 377 -3.71 -4.09 25.15
C ILE A 377 -4.70 -3.05 25.68
N SER A 378 -5.73 -2.71 24.91
CA SER A 378 -6.77 -1.76 25.33
C SER A 378 -7.45 -2.24 26.62
N SER A 379 -8.01 -3.46 26.59
CA SER A 379 -8.73 -4.03 27.73
C SER A 379 -7.81 -4.25 28.94
N GLY A 380 -6.57 -4.69 28.73
CA GLY A 380 -5.57 -4.89 29.78
C GLY A 380 -5.18 -3.57 30.47
N PHE A 381 -5.00 -2.50 29.70
CA PHE A 381 -4.70 -1.17 30.23
C PHE A 381 -5.86 -0.61 31.06
N ILE A 382 -7.09 -0.72 30.56
CA ILE A 382 -8.29 -0.30 31.30
C ILE A 382 -8.46 -1.12 32.58
N ALA A 383 -8.19 -2.45 32.53
CA ALA A 383 -8.20 -3.30 33.72
C ALA A 383 -7.18 -2.86 34.77
N MET A 384 -6.03 -2.35 34.34
CA MET A 384 -4.99 -1.81 35.24
C MET A 384 -5.45 -0.50 35.90
N LEU A 385 -6.07 0.39 35.15
CA LEU A 385 -6.60 1.66 35.70
C LEU A 385 -7.74 1.42 36.71
N ARG A 386 -8.50 0.34 36.56
CA ARG A 386 -9.65 0.01 37.40
C ARG A 386 -9.39 -1.13 38.39
N ILE A 387 -8.16 -1.32 38.86
CA ILE A 387 -7.80 -2.40 39.84
C ILE A 387 -8.64 -2.32 41.13
N GLY A 388 -8.94 -1.14 41.62
CA GLY A 388 -9.74 -0.92 42.83
C GLY A 388 -11.24 -0.82 42.64
N TRP A 389 -11.73 -1.03 41.38
CA TRP A 389 -13.15 -0.89 41.08
C TRP A 389 -13.98 -1.93 41.83
N LYS A 390 -15.00 -1.45 42.51
CA LYS A 390 -16.03 -2.26 43.18
C LYS A 390 -17.38 -1.99 42.53
N PRO A 391 -18.20 -3.01 42.30
CA PRO A 391 -19.55 -2.78 41.81
C PRO A 391 -20.34 -1.92 42.80
N GLU A 392 -20.84 -0.79 42.37
CA GLU A 392 -21.81 -0.01 43.14
C GLU A 392 -23.18 -0.71 43.06
N PHE A 393 -23.30 -1.83 43.74
CA PHE A 393 -24.62 -2.34 44.12
C PHE A 393 -25.05 -1.51 45.31
N GLY A 394 -25.89 -0.53 45.08
CA GLY A 394 -26.60 0.15 46.15
C GLY A 394 -27.23 -0.90 47.05
N ILE A 395 -26.67 -1.06 48.25
CA ILE A 395 -27.39 -1.67 49.35
C ILE A 395 -28.45 -0.63 49.70
N HIS A 396 -29.54 -0.62 48.93
CA HIS A 396 -30.78 -0.08 49.47
C HIS A 396 -31.18 -1.05 50.59
N HIS A 397 -30.91 -0.67 51.83
CA HIS A 397 -31.71 -1.13 52.94
C HIS A 397 -33.15 -0.86 52.51
N SER A 398 -33.83 -1.90 52.03
CA SER A 398 -35.28 -1.83 51.90
C SER A 398 -35.83 -1.69 53.31
N ASP A 399 -36.19 -0.50 53.67
CA ASP A 399 -37.19 -0.31 54.69
C ASP A 399 -38.41 -1.15 54.26
N LYS A 400 -38.85 -2.02 55.14
CA LYS A 400 -39.95 -2.92 54.92
C LYS A 400 -41.23 -2.09 54.73
N THR A 401 -41.60 -1.86 53.50
CA THR A 401 -43.00 -1.56 53.14
C THR A 401 -43.26 -2.07 51.72
N GLU A 402 -44.09 -3.03 51.72
CA GLU A 402 -44.90 -3.68 50.67
C GLU A 402 -44.88 -3.05 49.29
N ARG A 403 -44.70 -3.93 48.31
CA ARG A 403 -44.97 -3.96 46.89
C ARG A 403 -43.74 -3.83 46.01
N GLY A 404 -43.37 -4.97 45.45
CA GLY A 404 -42.29 -5.14 44.49
C GLY A 404 -42.47 -4.32 43.20
N VAL A 405 -41.94 -3.10 43.25
CA VAL A 405 -41.54 -2.35 42.07
C VAL A 405 -40.13 -1.86 42.32
N LEU A 406 -39.16 -2.42 41.62
CA LEU A 406 -37.79 -1.95 41.57
C LEU A 406 -37.79 -0.54 40.92
N ASN A 407 -37.68 0.51 41.74
CA ASN A 407 -37.43 1.86 41.25
C ASN A 407 -35.96 1.96 40.77
N TYR A 408 -35.80 2.09 39.50
CA TYR A 408 -34.48 2.23 38.83
C TYR A 408 -34.01 3.70 38.69
N ASP A 409 -34.46 4.58 39.58
CA ASP A 409 -34.05 5.99 39.60
C ASP A 409 -33.20 6.29 40.82
N ALA A 410 -31.89 6.11 40.72
CA ALA A 410 -30.92 6.86 41.52
C ALA A 410 -29.50 6.70 40.95
N GLY A 411 -29.03 7.69 40.24
CA GLY A 411 -27.69 8.18 40.35
C GLY A 411 -26.60 7.37 39.70
N VAL A 412 -26.62 7.15 38.40
CA VAL A 412 -25.40 6.94 37.63
C VAL A 412 -25.11 8.23 36.89
N GLN A 413 -24.24 9.07 37.45
CA GLN A 413 -23.55 10.08 36.67
C GLN A 413 -22.62 9.33 35.69
N VAL A 414 -22.91 9.47 34.41
CA VAL A 414 -22.18 8.89 33.27
C VAL A 414 -20.91 9.69 33.01
#